data_8e948f2001620ae8d938bd764f9549ed
#
_entry.id   8e948f2001620ae8d938bd764f9549ed
#
_cell.length_a   1.000
_cell.length_b   1.000
_cell.length_c   1.000
_cell.angle_alpha   90.00
_cell.angle_beta   90.00
_cell.angle_gamma   90.00
#
_symmetry.space_group_name_H-M   'P 1'
#
loop_
_entity.id
_entity.type
_entity.pdbx_description
1 polymer ?
#
loop_
_entity_poly.entity_id
_entity_poly.type
_entity_poly.pdbx_seq_one_letter_code
_entity_poly.pdbx_strand_id
1 'polypeptide(L)'
;FNGAVAFVLLRAGRTHRSPTLKADGAHLMTDVVTSAGVLLGIGLVGLTGRDILDPIVALIVAINITVTGFKLIRASMLGLMDVALPDEQNAALINVLRTYASDEVTFHGLQTRASGRMSFLNVDLLVPGSWSVHRSHKLAETIKSELKETVHDLQVMVHVEPIEDPSSYDDIPEGYIPLDF
;
A
#
# COMPACT_ATOMS: atom_id res chain seq x y z
N PHE A 1 -22.50 5.39 -21.20
CA PHE A 1 -22.63 6.01 -19.88
C PHE A 1 -21.64 5.36 -18.90
N ASN A 2 -21.68 4.04 -18.70
CA ASN A 2 -20.82 3.32 -17.76
C ASN A 2 -19.30 3.55 -17.94
N GLY A 3 -18.84 3.67 -19.19
CA GLY A 3 -17.43 3.95 -19.48
C GLY A 3 -16.96 5.31 -18.98
N ALA A 4 -17.81 6.35 -19.10
CA ALA A 4 -17.50 7.67 -18.57
C ALA A 4 -17.46 7.67 -17.03
N VAL A 5 -18.41 6.99 -16.39
CA VAL A 5 -18.45 6.84 -14.92
C VAL A 5 -17.24 6.05 -14.44
N ALA A 6 -16.90 4.94 -15.10
CA ALA A 6 -15.71 4.13 -14.79
C ALA A 6 -14.42 4.98 -14.85
N PHE A 7 -14.26 5.79 -15.88
CA PHE A 7 -13.12 6.68 -16.03
C PHE A 7 -13.02 7.70 -14.89
N VAL A 8 -14.15 8.34 -14.54
CA VAL A 8 -14.21 9.30 -13.42
C VAL A 8 -13.85 8.61 -12.09
N LEU A 9 -14.42 7.43 -11.82
CA LEU A 9 -14.14 6.67 -10.61
C LEU A 9 -12.67 6.25 -10.51
N LEU A 10 -12.10 5.74 -11.60
CA LEU A 10 -10.68 5.35 -11.64
C LEU A 10 -9.76 6.56 -11.42
N ARG A 11 -10.10 7.70 -12.03
CA ARG A 11 -9.35 8.95 -11.83
C ARG A 11 -9.46 9.44 -10.38
N ALA A 12 -10.67 9.54 -9.85
CA ALA A 12 -10.91 9.93 -8.45
C ALA A 12 -10.25 8.96 -7.46
N GLY A 13 -10.34 7.65 -7.72
CA GLY A 13 -9.71 6.63 -6.90
C GLY A 13 -8.18 6.71 -6.87
N ARG A 14 -7.56 7.16 -7.96
CA ARG A 14 -6.11 7.45 -8.00
C ARG A 14 -5.78 8.72 -7.23
N THR A 15 -6.51 9.80 -7.47
CA THR A 15 -6.27 11.11 -6.83
C THR A 15 -6.48 11.06 -5.31
N HIS A 16 -7.53 10.37 -4.85
CA HIS A 16 -7.87 10.27 -3.43
C HIS A 16 -7.34 8.99 -2.77
N ARG A 17 -6.50 8.22 -3.47
CA ARG A 17 -5.93 6.93 -2.98
C ARG A 17 -6.97 5.99 -2.39
N SER A 18 -8.21 6.01 -2.93
CA SER A 18 -9.32 5.19 -2.46
C SER A 18 -9.34 3.82 -3.15
N PRO A 19 -9.10 2.71 -2.43
CA PRO A 19 -9.22 1.36 -2.99
C PRO A 19 -10.63 1.06 -3.48
N THR A 20 -11.67 1.52 -2.77
CA THR A 20 -13.08 1.32 -3.13
C THR A 20 -13.41 1.96 -4.47
N LEU A 21 -13.06 3.24 -4.69
CA LEU A 21 -13.31 3.90 -5.97
C LEU A 21 -12.55 3.26 -7.12
N LYS A 22 -11.34 2.73 -6.86
CA LYS A 22 -10.59 1.98 -7.87
C LYS A 22 -11.27 0.65 -8.21
N ALA A 23 -11.78 -0.06 -7.21
CA ALA A 23 -12.47 -1.33 -7.40
C ALA A 23 -13.78 -1.13 -8.19
N ASP A 24 -14.60 -0.14 -7.82
CA ASP A 24 -15.85 0.19 -8.53
C ASP A 24 -15.58 0.63 -9.97
N GLY A 25 -14.59 1.48 -10.18
CA GLY A 25 -14.19 1.91 -11.51
C GLY A 25 -13.67 0.76 -12.38
N ALA A 26 -12.92 -0.17 -11.81
CA ALA A 26 -12.44 -1.37 -12.51
C ALA A 26 -13.60 -2.33 -12.84
N HIS A 27 -14.56 -2.49 -11.94
CA HIS A 27 -15.76 -3.29 -12.16
C HIS A 27 -16.57 -2.73 -13.36
N LEU A 28 -16.94 -1.45 -13.31
CA LEU A 28 -17.66 -0.81 -14.40
C LEU A 28 -16.90 -0.84 -15.73
N MET A 29 -15.57 -0.73 -15.72
CA MET A 29 -14.76 -0.84 -16.94
C MET A 29 -14.79 -2.26 -17.50
N THR A 30 -14.80 -3.27 -16.62
CA THR A 30 -14.95 -4.68 -17.04
C THR A 30 -16.31 -4.90 -17.72
N ASP A 31 -17.39 -4.33 -17.19
CA ASP A 31 -18.73 -4.41 -17.79
C ASP A 31 -18.76 -3.78 -19.17
N VAL A 32 -18.09 -2.63 -19.36
CA VAL A 32 -17.97 -1.98 -20.67
C VAL A 32 -17.22 -2.85 -21.67
N VAL A 33 -16.07 -3.41 -21.26
CA VAL A 33 -15.26 -4.29 -22.11
C VAL A 33 -16.02 -5.56 -22.48
N THR A 34 -16.73 -6.14 -21.52
CA THR A 34 -17.56 -7.35 -21.72
C THR A 34 -18.69 -7.06 -22.71
N SER A 35 -19.43 -5.95 -22.52
CA SER A 35 -20.51 -5.57 -23.40
C SER A 35 -20.01 -5.30 -24.82
N ALA A 36 -18.88 -4.60 -24.96
CA ALA A 36 -18.25 -4.37 -26.26
C ALA A 36 -17.79 -5.68 -26.92
N GLY A 37 -17.24 -6.60 -26.14
CA GLY A 37 -16.83 -7.93 -26.60
C GLY A 37 -18.00 -8.74 -27.16
N VAL A 38 -19.13 -8.76 -26.44
CA VAL A 38 -20.35 -9.45 -26.87
C VAL A 38 -20.90 -8.84 -28.16
N LEU A 39 -20.98 -7.50 -28.26
CA LEU A 39 -21.44 -6.82 -29.47
C LEU A 39 -20.53 -7.10 -30.67
N LEU A 40 -19.21 -7.11 -30.45
CA LEU A 40 -18.23 -7.47 -31.49
C LEU A 40 -18.39 -8.93 -31.92
N GLY A 41 -18.62 -9.85 -30.98
CA GLY A 41 -18.87 -11.27 -31.27
C GLY A 41 -20.09 -11.45 -32.17
N ILE A 42 -21.22 -10.86 -31.80
CA ILE A 42 -22.45 -10.91 -32.58
C ILE A 42 -22.21 -10.29 -33.98
N GLY A 43 -21.55 -9.14 -34.06
CA GLY A 43 -21.22 -8.48 -35.35
C GLY A 43 -20.34 -9.35 -36.25
N LEU A 44 -19.33 -10.01 -35.69
CA LEU A 44 -18.43 -10.91 -36.42
C LEU A 44 -19.16 -12.13 -36.95
N VAL A 45 -20.06 -12.74 -36.19
CA VAL A 45 -20.88 -13.87 -36.63
C VAL A 45 -21.79 -13.41 -37.76
N GLY A 46 -22.48 -12.25 -37.60
CA GLY A 46 -23.40 -11.70 -38.63
C GLY A 46 -22.68 -11.35 -39.92
N LEU A 47 -21.43 -10.87 -39.89
CA LEU A 47 -20.65 -10.51 -41.09
C LEU A 47 -19.98 -11.71 -41.76
N THR A 48 -19.56 -12.72 -41.01
CA THR A 48 -18.77 -13.84 -41.53
C THR A 48 -19.59 -15.10 -41.77
N GLY A 49 -20.78 -15.21 -41.17
CA GLY A 49 -21.60 -16.42 -41.15
C GLY A 49 -20.98 -17.62 -40.47
N ARG A 50 -19.96 -17.37 -39.59
CA ARG A 50 -19.23 -18.44 -38.88
C ARG A 50 -19.65 -18.50 -37.42
N ASP A 51 -20.53 -19.44 -37.07
CA ASP A 51 -21.06 -19.60 -35.71
C ASP A 51 -19.97 -19.95 -34.68
N ILE A 52 -18.83 -20.48 -35.10
CA ILE A 52 -17.71 -20.82 -34.21
C ILE A 52 -17.08 -19.58 -33.55
N LEU A 53 -17.28 -18.39 -34.10
CA LEU A 53 -16.74 -17.14 -33.53
C LEU A 53 -17.43 -16.74 -32.22
N ASP A 54 -18.71 -17.06 -32.06
CA ASP A 54 -19.45 -16.73 -30.82
C ASP A 54 -18.85 -17.43 -29.58
N PRO A 55 -18.68 -18.77 -29.52
CA PRO A 55 -18.06 -19.39 -28.39
C PRO A 55 -16.58 -18.99 -28.18
N ILE A 56 -15.85 -18.61 -29.23
CA ILE A 56 -14.47 -18.11 -29.09
C ILE A 56 -14.48 -16.74 -28.38
N VAL A 57 -15.33 -15.83 -28.82
CA VAL A 57 -15.45 -14.50 -28.17
C VAL A 57 -15.96 -14.65 -26.73
N ALA A 58 -16.96 -15.50 -26.52
CA ALA A 58 -17.46 -15.79 -25.17
C ALA A 58 -16.35 -16.33 -24.25
N LEU A 59 -15.50 -17.22 -24.74
CA LEU A 59 -14.37 -17.74 -23.97
C LEU A 59 -13.36 -16.65 -23.61
N ILE A 60 -12.98 -15.79 -24.56
CA ILE A 60 -12.08 -14.66 -24.33
C ILE A 60 -12.65 -13.72 -23.26
N VAL A 61 -13.94 -13.39 -23.35
CA VAL A 61 -14.62 -12.54 -22.36
C VAL A 61 -14.65 -13.22 -20.99
N ALA A 62 -14.93 -14.52 -20.92
CA ALA A 62 -14.96 -15.28 -19.67
C ALA A 62 -13.57 -15.29 -18.98
N ILE A 63 -12.50 -15.48 -19.76
CA ILE A 63 -11.12 -15.43 -19.25
C ILE A 63 -10.82 -14.04 -18.71
N ASN A 64 -11.19 -12.99 -19.44
CA ASN A 64 -10.96 -11.59 -18.99
C ASN A 64 -11.68 -11.29 -17.67
N ILE A 65 -12.94 -11.71 -17.55
CA ILE A 65 -13.72 -11.55 -16.29
C ILE A 65 -13.06 -12.29 -15.15
N THR A 66 -12.64 -13.54 -15.38
CA THR A 66 -12.00 -14.39 -14.36
C THR A 66 -10.70 -13.75 -13.86
N VAL A 67 -9.83 -13.30 -14.78
CA VAL A 67 -8.56 -12.65 -14.44
C VAL A 67 -8.80 -11.34 -13.68
N THR A 68 -9.77 -10.55 -14.11
CA THR A 68 -10.10 -9.26 -13.45
C THR A 68 -10.67 -9.50 -12.06
N GLY A 69 -11.59 -10.46 -11.92
CA GLY A 69 -12.16 -10.85 -10.63
C GLY A 69 -11.08 -11.33 -9.65
N PHE A 70 -10.16 -12.18 -10.11
CA PHE A 70 -9.04 -12.63 -9.28
C PHE A 70 -8.13 -11.47 -8.83
N LYS A 71 -7.81 -10.53 -9.74
CA LYS A 71 -7.03 -9.33 -9.39
C LYS A 71 -7.73 -8.46 -8.34
N LEU A 72 -9.06 -8.29 -8.44
CA LEU A 72 -9.84 -7.52 -7.46
C LEU A 72 -9.86 -8.21 -6.10
N ILE A 73 -10.09 -9.54 -6.06
CA ILE A 73 -10.06 -10.30 -4.81
C ILE A 73 -8.68 -10.18 -4.16
N ARG A 74 -7.60 -10.41 -4.92
CA ARG A 74 -6.24 -10.28 -4.41
C ARG A 74 -5.96 -8.87 -3.88
N ALA A 75 -6.35 -7.84 -4.58
CA ALA A 75 -6.17 -6.44 -4.14
C ALA A 75 -6.94 -6.14 -2.86
N SER A 76 -8.17 -6.67 -2.71
CA SER A 76 -8.98 -6.52 -1.51
C SER A 76 -8.36 -7.27 -0.32
N MET A 77 -7.88 -8.49 -0.54
CA MET A 77 -7.20 -9.26 0.51
C MET A 77 -5.92 -8.57 0.98
N LEU A 78 -5.07 -8.09 0.06
CA LEU A 78 -3.85 -7.35 0.42
C LEU A 78 -4.15 -6.07 1.19
N GLY A 79 -5.27 -5.41 0.92
CA GLY A 79 -5.71 -4.24 1.68
C GLY A 79 -6.21 -4.54 3.10
N LEU A 80 -6.51 -5.81 3.41
CA LEU A 80 -6.90 -6.30 4.74
C LEU A 80 -5.75 -6.95 5.50
N MET A 81 -4.70 -7.33 4.80
CA MET A 81 -3.48 -7.87 5.40
C MET A 81 -2.50 -6.70 5.64
N ASP A 82 -1.81 -6.70 6.75
CA ASP A 82 -0.81 -5.70 7.11
C ASP A 82 0.41 -5.79 6.17
N VAL A 83 0.24 -5.30 4.94
CA VAL A 83 1.31 -5.28 3.94
C VAL A 83 2.23 -4.09 4.21
N ALA A 84 3.53 -4.33 4.23
CA ALA A 84 4.53 -3.27 4.35
C ALA A 84 4.38 -2.20 3.25
N LEU A 85 4.85 -1.01 3.52
CA LEU A 85 4.91 0.05 2.52
C LEU A 85 5.84 -0.36 1.36
N PRO A 86 5.67 0.22 0.16
CA PRO A 86 6.58 0.00 -0.96
C PRO A 86 8.04 0.30 -0.59
N ASP A 87 8.96 -0.45 -1.17
CA ASP A 87 10.41 -0.35 -0.89
C ASP A 87 10.95 1.08 -1.05
N GLU A 88 10.46 1.83 -2.02
CA GLU A 88 10.84 3.22 -2.25
C GLU A 88 10.45 4.12 -1.06
N GLN A 89 9.26 3.92 -0.49
CA GLN A 89 8.80 4.67 0.67
C GLN A 89 9.56 4.24 1.93
N ASN A 90 9.79 2.94 2.11
CA ASN A 90 10.59 2.44 3.22
C ASN A 90 12.02 3.00 3.17
N ALA A 91 12.66 3.01 1.99
CA ALA A 91 13.98 3.60 1.81
C ALA A 91 14.02 5.09 2.16
N ALA A 92 12.99 5.85 1.78
CA ALA A 92 12.91 7.27 2.12
C ALA A 92 12.78 7.48 3.65
N LEU A 93 11.96 6.67 4.34
CA LEU A 93 11.80 6.72 5.79
C LEU A 93 13.10 6.32 6.53
N ILE A 94 13.78 5.27 6.06
CA ILE A 94 15.09 4.84 6.59
C ILE A 94 16.13 5.94 6.45
N ASN A 95 16.15 6.66 5.32
CA ASN A 95 17.08 7.77 5.13
C ASN A 95 16.85 8.90 6.14
N VAL A 96 15.61 9.20 6.50
CA VAL A 96 15.31 10.16 7.58
C VAL A 96 15.87 9.65 8.90
N LEU A 97 15.58 8.40 9.30
CA LEU A 97 16.09 7.83 10.56
C LEU A 97 17.62 7.86 10.61
N ARG A 98 18.29 7.56 9.50
CA ARG A 98 19.75 7.57 9.40
C ARG A 98 20.36 8.94 9.71
N THR A 99 19.69 10.04 9.45
CA THR A 99 20.21 11.40 9.76
C THR A 99 20.30 11.67 11.26
N TYR A 100 19.55 10.90 12.06
CA TYR A 100 19.54 11.01 13.52
C TYR A 100 20.39 9.96 14.22
N ALA A 101 20.84 8.93 13.50
CA ALA A 101 21.67 7.88 14.05
C ALA A 101 23.05 8.43 14.44
N SER A 102 23.53 8.04 15.61
CA SER A 102 24.82 8.43 16.18
C SER A 102 25.28 7.41 17.22
N ASP A 103 26.43 7.61 17.86
CA ASP A 103 26.92 6.73 18.94
C ASP A 103 25.95 6.69 20.16
N GLU A 104 25.14 7.73 20.36
CA GLU A 104 24.18 7.82 21.48
C GLU A 104 22.74 7.53 21.06
N VAL A 105 22.43 7.52 19.76
CA VAL A 105 21.06 7.38 19.25
C VAL A 105 21.04 6.32 18.16
N THR A 106 20.24 5.29 18.35
CA THR A 106 20.06 4.26 17.34
C THR A 106 18.59 3.85 17.26
N PHE A 107 18.25 3.00 16.31
CA PHE A 107 16.89 2.56 16.04
C PHE A 107 16.86 1.07 15.76
N HIS A 108 15.75 0.43 16.15
CA HIS A 108 15.43 -0.92 15.73
C HIS A 108 13.91 -1.11 15.60
N GLY A 109 13.46 -2.33 15.32
CA GLY A 109 12.07 -2.67 15.31
C GLY A 109 11.23 -1.92 14.27
N LEU A 110 11.85 -1.36 13.22
CA LEU A 110 11.11 -0.61 12.18
C LEU A 110 10.09 -1.51 11.49
N GLN A 111 8.83 -1.16 11.64
CA GLN A 111 7.72 -1.79 10.95
C GLN A 111 6.90 -0.74 10.22
N THR A 112 6.49 -1.07 8.99
CA THR A 112 5.57 -0.24 8.23
C THR A 112 4.41 -1.07 7.75
N ARG A 113 3.23 -0.44 7.62
CA ARG A 113 2.06 -1.09 7.03
C ARG A 113 1.17 -0.09 6.32
N ALA A 114 0.52 -0.55 5.25
CA ALA A 114 -0.50 0.18 4.53
C ALA A 114 -1.89 -0.36 4.90
N SER A 115 -2.81 0.52 5.26
CA SER A 115 -4.20 0.18 5.53
C SER A 115 -5.14 1.16 4.82
N GLY A 116 -5.66 0.75 3.68
CA GLY A 116 -6.49 1.59 2.83
C GLY A 116 -5.75 2.84 2.34
N ARG A 117 -6.10 4.01 2.87
CA ARG A 117 -5.47 5.29 2.56
C ARG A 117 -4.34 5.64 3.52
N MET A 118 -4.37 5.09 4.72
CA MET A 118 -3.44 5.41 5.79
C MET A 118 -2.17 4.57 5.69
N SER A 119 -1.06 5.16 6.04
CA SER A 119 0.23 4.50 6.24
C SER A 119 0.59 4.55 7.73
N PHE A 120 1.20 3.49 8.23
CA PHE A 120 1.63 3.39 9.63
C PHE A 120 3.10 3.03 9.70
N LEU A 121 3.80 3.62 10.65
CA LEU A 121 5.18 3.33 10.98
C LEU A 121 5.31 3.22 12.50
N ASN A 122 5.91 2.13 12.93
CA ASN A 122 6.38 1.93 14.29
C ASN A 122 7.90 1.79 14.26
N VAL A 123 8.59 2.39 15.19
CA VAL A 123 10.05 2.29 15.35
C VAL A 123 10.41 2.53 16.80
N ASP A 124 11.40 1.80 17.29
CA ASP A 124 11.96 1.98 18.61
C ASP A 124 13.20 2.88 18.49
N LEU A 125 13.22 3.93 19.31
CA LEU A 125 14.27 4.93 19.42
C LEU A 125 15.08 4.63 20.69
N LEU A 126 16.31 4.18 20.53
CA LEU A 126 17.21 3.88 21.62
C LEU A 126 18.07 5.10 21.93
N VAL A 127 18.05 5.51 23.19
CA VAL A 127 18.80 6.66 23.71
C VAL A 127 19.41 6.32 25.06
N PRO A 128 20.46 7.04 25.54
CA PRO A 128 20.99 6.81 26.88
C PRO A 128 19.92 6.93 27.97
N GLY A 129 19.83 5.95 28.87
CA GLY A 129 18.89 5.95 29.98
C GLY A 129 19.09 7.13 30.95
N SER A 130 20.24 7.80 30.90
CA SER A 130 20.51 9.04 31.61
C SER A 130 19.78 10.27 31.05
N TRP A 131 19.19 10.19 29.84
CA TRP A 131 18.42 11.30 29.28
C TRP A 131 17.10 11.48 30.03
N SER A 132 16.69 12.73 30.16
CA SER A 132 15.37 13.00 30.71
C SER A 132 14.28 12.62 29.72
N VAL A 133 13.11 12.20 30.20
CA VAL A 133 11.93 11.94 29.37
C VAL A 133 11.63 13.13 28.45
N HIS A 134 11.81 14.37 28.93
CA HIS A 134 11.60 15.56 28.11
C HIS A 134 12.56 15.64 26.91
N ARG A 135 13.86 15.31 27.10
CA ARG A 135 14.86 15.31 26.01
C ARG A 135 14.53 14.25 24.97
N SER A 136 14.27 13.04 25.40
CA SER A 136 13.96 11.91 24.53
C SER A 136 12.66 12.14 23.75
N HIS A 137 11.62 12.62 24.43
CA HIS A 137 10.34 12.95 23.80
C HIS A 137 10.49 14.06 22.76
N LYS A 138 11.26 15.11 23.04
CA LYS A 138 11.49 16.18 22.06
C LYS A 138 12.17 15.66 20.80
N LEU A 139 13.16 14.76 20.92
CA LEU A 139 13.80 14.13 19.77
C LEU A 139 12.79 13.26 19.00
N ALA A 140 12.03 12.42 19.69
CA ALA A 140 11.00 11.57 19.09
C ALA A 140 9.96 12.38 18.29
N GLU A 141 9.49 13.52 18.83
CA GLU A 141 8.51 14.38 18.12
C GLU A 141 9.15 15.08 16.90
N THR A 142 10.44 15.44 16.97
CA THR A 142 11.16 15.99 15.82
C THR A 142 11.24 14.96 14.68
N ILE A 143 11.70 13.74 14.98
CA ILE A 143 11.77 12.64 14.04
C ILE A 143 10.40 12.32 13.45
N LYS A 144 9.38 12.23 14.29
CA LYS A 144 7.99 11.97 13.89
C LYS A 144 7.45 13.03 12.93
N SER A 145 7.78 14.30 13.14
CA SER A 145 7.37 15.38 12.24
C SER A 145 8.00 15.22 10.86
N GLU A 146 9.29 14.93 10.78
CA GLU A 146 10.02 14.77 9.53
C GLU A 146 9.59 13.52 8.76
N LEU A 147 9.36 12.40 9.47
CA LEU A 147 8.81 11.20 8.86
C LEU A 147 7.43 11.44 8.23
N LYS A 148 6.56 12.23 8.87
CA LYS A 148 5.24 12.58 8.35
C LYS A 148 5.28 13.48 7.11
N GLU A 149 6.34 14.27 6.94
CA GLU A 149 6.55 15.08 5.74
C GLU A 149 7.01 14.22 4.55
N THR A 150 7.67 13.09 4.83
CA THR A 150 8.22 12.18 3.81
C THR A 150 7.15 11.32 3.14
N VAL A 151 6.16 10.83 3.91
CA VAL A 151 5.07 9.98 3.39
C VAL A 151 3.72 10.55 3.78
N HIS A 152 2.86 10.78 2.79
CA HIS A 152 1.50 11.30 3.02
C HIS A 152 0.64 10.33 3.83
N ASP A 153 -0.22 10.90 4.69
CA ASP A 153 -1.16 10.15 5.54
C ASP A 153 -0.45 9.13 6.45
N LEU A 154 0.80 9.42 6.86
CA LEU A 154 1.59 8.57 7.75
C LEU A 154 1.23 8.80 9.22
N GLN A 155 0.85 7.74 9.91
CA GLN A 155 0.78 7.68 11.37
C GLN A 155 2.09 7.10 11.89
N VAL A 156 2.76 7.82 12.77
CA VAL A 156 4.07 7.42 13.32
C VAL A 156 3.94 7.18 14.81
N MET A 157 4.40 6.04 15.26
CA MET A 157 4.64 5.71 16.66
C MET A 157 6.15 5.55 16.85
N VAL A 158 6.71 6.30 17.79
CA VAL A 158 8.09 6.18 18.23
C VAL A 158 8.06 5.73 19.68
N HIS A 159 8.56 4.54 19.95
CA HIS A 159 8.78 4.03 21.29
C HIS A 159 10.19 4.39 21.72
N VAL A 160 10.37 4.87 22.94
CA VAL A 160 11.68 5.33 23.43
C VAL A 160 12.18 4.35 24.47
N GLU A 161 13.40 3.85 24.26
CA GLU A 161 14.03 2.83 25.11
C GLU A 161 15.46 3.21 25.50
N PRO A 162 15.94 2.76 26.69
CA PRO A 162 17.32 2.96 27.07
C PRO A 162 18.24 1.99 26.31
N ILE A 163 19.28 2.53 25.67
CA ILE A 163 20.22 1.76 24.83
C ILE A 163 21.03 0.72 25.62
N GLU A 164 21.25 0.96 26.90
CA GLU A 164 22.01 0.08 27.79
C GLU A 164 21.15 -1.00 28.48
N ASP A 165 19.82 -0.96 28.34
CA ASP A 165 18.94 -1.96 28.95
C ASP A 165 18.84 -3.21 28.07
N PRO A 166 19.22 -4.41 28.57
CA PRO A 166 19.04 -5.63 27.79
C PRO A 166 17.58 -5.90 27.36
N SER A 167 16.59 -5.47 28.16
CA SER A 167 15.18 -5.68 27.84
C SER A 167 14.72 -4.91 26.59
N SER A 168 15.42 -3.83 26.23
CA SER A 168 15.16 -3.10 24.98
C SER A 168 15.41 -3.93 23.72
N TYR A 169 16.07 -5.07 23.82
CA TYR A 169 16.39 -5.95 22.68
C TYR A 169 15.60 -7.26 22.69
N ASP A 170 14.78 -7.50 23.70
CA ASP A 170 14.00 -8.74 23.83
C ASP A 170 12.70 -8.71 23.02
N ASP A 171 12.15 -7.53 22.78
CA ASP A 171 10.83 -7.32 22.18
C ASP A 171 10.87 -6.86 20.71
N ILE A 172 11.97 -7.14 19.99
CA ILE A 172 12.06 -6.78 18.56
C ILE A 172 11.00 -7.59 17.77
N PRO A 173 10.01 -6.93 17.14
CA PRO A 173 8.90 -7.63 16.49
C PRO A 173 9.38 -8.51 15.32
N GLU A 174 8.76 -9.66 15.12
CA GLU A 174 9.00 -10.46 13.92
C GLU A 174 8.62 -9.67 12.65
N GLY A 175 9.44 -9.78 11.61
CA GLY A 175 9.19 -9.10 10.32
C GLY A 175 9.53 -7.60 10.30
N TYR A 176 10.38 -7.14 11.23
CA TYR A 176 10.93 -5.79 11.18
C TYR A 176 11.81 -5.56 9.93
N ILE A 177 11.93 -4.31 9.52
CA ILE A 177 12.85 -3.90 8.46
C ILE A 177 14.22 -3.65 9.09
N PRO A 178 15.29 -4.37 8.67
CA PRO A 178 16.64 -4.17 9.20
C PRO A 178 17.13 -2.74 8.95
N LEU A 179 17.79 -2.17 9.94
CA LEU A 179 18.39 -0.84 9.87
C LEU A 179 19.92 -1.01 9.99
N ASP A 180 20.61 -0.86 8.86
CA ASP A 180 22.07 -0.99 8.77
C ASP A 180 22.71 0.41 8.79
N PHE A 181 22.79 1.03 9.98
CA PHE A 181 23.52 2.30 10.21
C PHE A 181 23.92 2.51 11.66
#